data_4e293edecf4950de9ea112f44824f8ec
#
_entry.id   4e293edecf4950de9ea112f44824f8ec
#
_cell.length_a   1.000
_cell.length_b   1.000
_cell.length_c   1.000
_cell.angle_alpha   90.00
_cell.angle_beta   90.00
_cell.angle_gamma   90.00
#
_symmetry.space_group_name_H-M   'P 1'
#
loop_
_entity.id
_entity.type
_entity.pdbx_description
1 polymer ?
#
loop_
_entity_poly.entity_id
_entity_poly.type
_entity_poly.pdbx_seq_one_letter_code
_entity_poly.pdbx_strand_id
1 'polypeptide(L)'
;YGTGRDAFVGSVQYLASAPVKTTVENIRAYEDGDKVFLQTVYNFAGAGEQVAFDIFRFDENGLIAEHWDNLAAKADPNPSGRTQIDNYAEVKDLDKTEANREVVKNFLHDVMMGKAPEKTPGYFDNGRYIQHNTGIADGLDGLGAALEALGKQGIQMIYDTVHQVLAQGDMVLAVSEGTFGGAPTSYYDLWRVENGKIAEHWDV
;
A
#
# COMPACT_ATOMS: atom_id res chain seq x y z
N TYR A 1 -9.68 -9.66 -13.99
CA TYR A 1 -8.86 -10.68 -14.67
C TYR A 1 -9.47 -12.05 -14.47
N GLY A 2 -9.29 -12.96 -15.48
CA GLY A 2 -9.70 -14.36 -15.32
C GLY A 2 -8.72 -15.12 -14.42
N THR A 3 -9.18 -16.24 -13.88
CA THR A 3 -8.38 -17.09 -13.01
C THR A 3 -7.50 -18.06 -13.80
N GLY A 4 -6.29 -18.27 -13.36
CA GLY A 4 -5.35 -19.26 -13.86
C GLY A 4 -4.43 -18.77 -14.98
N ARG A 5 -3.46 -19.63 -15.33
CA ARG A 5 -2.38 -19.33 -16.26
C ARG A 5 -2.87 -18.87 -17.64
N ASP A 6 -3.86 -19.56 -18.20
CA ASP A 6 -4.29 -19.28 -19.57
C ASP A 6 -4.99 -17.92 -19.68
N ALA A 7 -5.75 -17.51 -18.65
CA ALA A 7 -6.36 -16.19 -18.59
C ALA A 7 -5.29 -15.10 -18.47
N PHE A 8 -4.27 -15.31 -17.65
CA PHE A 8 -3.13 -14.39 -17.52
C PHE A 8 -2.37 -14.26 -18.84
N VAL A 9 -2.02 -15.38 -19.48
CA VAL A 9 -1.32 -15.39 -20.78
C VAL A 9 -2.15 -14.66 -21.85
N GLY A 10 -3.46 -14.88 -21.88
CA GLY A 10 -4.36 -14.18 -22.80
C GLY A 10 -4.35 -12.66 -22.60
N SER A 11 -4.36 -12.20 -21.35
CA SER A 11 -4.27 -10.77 -21.01
C SER A 11 -2.94 -10.17 -21.45
N VAL A 12 -1.83 -10.84 -21.20
CA VAL A 12 -0.49 -10.40 -21.63
C VAL A 12 -0.39 -10.34 -23.16
N GLN A 13 -0.92 -11.35 -23.88
CA GLN A 13 -0.94 -11.37 -25.35
C GLN A 13 -1.78 -10.22 -25.92
N TYR A 14 -2.93 -9.93 -25.31
CA TYR A 14 -3.76 -8.79 -25.69
C TYR A 14 -3.00 -7.48 -25.56
N LEU A 15 -2.38 -7.22 -24.41
CA LEU A 15 -1.57 -6.02 -24.19
C LEU A 15 -0.36 -5.94 -25.14
N ALA A 16 0.29 -7.07 -25.41
CA ALA A 16 1.42 -7.14 -26.34
C ALA A 16 1.02 -6.83 -27.80
N SER A 17 -0.24 -7.09 -28.17
CA SER A 17 -0.78 -6.78 -29.50
C SER A 17 -1.18 -5.32 -29.69
N ALA A 18 -1.30 -4.55 -28.60
CA ALA A 18 -1.71 -3.14 -28.65
C ALA A 18 -0.70 -2.28 -29.43
N PRO A 19 -1.18 -1.26 -30.17
CA PRO A 19 -0.30 -0.35 -30.92
C PRO A 19 0.62 0.46 -30.01
N VAL A 20 0.14 0.88 -28.84
CA VAL A 20 0.95 1.49 -27.76
C VAL A 20 1.33 0.38 -26.79
N LYS A 21 2.61 0.26 -26.50
CA LYS A 21 3.12 -0.80 -25.61
C LYS A 21 2.85 -0.45 -24.15
N THR A 22 2.49 -1.47 -23.38
CA THR A 22 2.47 -1.40 -21.92
C THR A 22 3.88 -1.17 -21.41
N THR A 23 4.02 -0.22 -20.49
CA THR A 23 5.24 -0.03 -19.72
C THR A 23 5.02 -0.44 -18.28
N VAL A 24 6.07 -0.96 -17.65
CA VAL A 24 6.10 -1.39 -16.25
C VAL A 24 7.39 -0.87 -15.65
N GLU A 25 7.27 -0.12 -14.56
CA GLU A 25 8.41 0.36 -13.78
C GLU A 25 8.27 -0.16 -12.35
N ASN A 26 9.20 -1.01 -11.91
CA ASN A 26 9.23 -1.48 -10.54
C ASN A 26 9.95 -0.43 -9.68
N ILE A 27 9.23 0.20 -8.77
CA ILE A 27 9.74 1.25 -7.89
C ILE A 27 10.48 0.65 -6.71
N ARG A 28 9.89 -0.38 -6.08
CA ARG A 28 10.48 -1.08 -4.93
C ARG A 28 9.94 -2.50 -4.84
N ALA A 29 10.76 -3.41 -4.29
CA ALA A 29 10.44 -4.81 -4.13
C ALA A 29 10.97 -5.34 -2.80
N TYR A 30 10.18 -6.16 -2.14
CA TYR A 30 10.46 -6.74 -0.84
C TYR A 30 10.03 -8.20 -0.82
N GLU A 31 10.61 -8.99 0.09
CA GLU A 31 10.29 -10.41 0.26
C GLU A 31 9.82 -10.72 1.68
N ASP A 32 8.91 -11.68 1.80
CA ASP A 32 8.44 -12.23 3.06
C ASP A 32 8.09 -13.72 2.88
N GLY A 33 9.02 -14.59 3.25
CA GLY A 33 8.87 -16.03 3.11
C GLY A 33 8.70 -16.47 1.65
N ASP A 34 7.53 -17.00 1.31
CA ASP A 34 7.20 -17.45 -0.05
C ASP A 34 6.56 -16.33 -0.91
N LYS A 35 6.52 -15.09 -0.39
CA LYS A 35 5.91 -13.95 -1.08
C LYS A 35 6.93 -12.86 -1.41
N VAL A 36 6.64 -12.17 -2.52
CA VAL A 36 7.27 -10.91 -2.90
C VAL A 36 6.17 -9.87 -3.03
N PHE A 37 6.40 -8.68 -2.47
CA PHE A 37 5.48 -7.56 -2.61
C PHE A 37 6.20 -6.37 -3.23
N LEU A 38 5.53 -5.73 -4.19
CA LEU A 38 6.09 -4.71 -5.07
C LEU A 38 5.24 -3.45 -5.02
N GLN A 39 5.90 -2.28 -5.18
CA GLN A 39 5.23 -1.09 -5.68
C GLN A 39 5.67 -0.84 -7.12
N THR A 40 4.72 -0.69 -8.03
CA THR A 40 4.95 -0.67 -9.47
C THR A 40 4.17 0.48 -10.10
N VAL A 41 4.71 1.07 -11.17
CA VAL A 41 3.97 1.97 -12.06
C VAL A 41 3.70 1.26 -13.38
N TYR A 42 2.43 1.15 -13.72
CA TYR A 42 1.96 0.59 -14.98
C TYR A 42 1.42 1.68 -15.90
N ASN A 43 1.65 1.52 -17.21
CA ASN A 43 0.86 2.22 -18.23
C ASN A 43 0.39 1.18 -19.25
N PHE A 44 -0.82 0.69 -19.05
CA PHE A 44 -1.42 -0.36 -19.88
C PHE A 44 -1.83 0.21 -21.24
N ALA A 45 -1.07 -0.14 -22.29
CA ALA A 45 -1.37 0.23 -23.69
C ALA A 45 -1.59 1.76 -23.88
N GLY A 46 -0.96 2.58 -23.08
CA GLY A 46 -1.07 4.05 -23.15
C GLY A 46 -2.33 4.63 -22.50
N ALA A 47 -3.03 3.86 -21.64
CA ALA A 47 -4.25 4.32 -20.96
C ALA A 47 -4.02 5.32 -19.82
N GLY A 48 -2.76 5.62 -19.49
CA GLY A 48 -2.36 6.47 -18.38
C GLY A 48 -1.61 5.69 -17.30
N GLU A 49 -0.80 6.40 -16.53
CA GLU A 49 -0.01 5.79 -15.46
C GLU A 49 -0.88 5.44 -14.26
N GLN A 50 -0.64 4.26 -13.71
CA GLN A 50 -1.28 3.76 -12.50
C GLN A 50 -0.20 3.29 -11.53
N VAL A 51 -0.33 3.65 -10.25
CA VAL A 51 0.49 3.12 -9.16
C VAL A 51 -0.20 1.88 -8.60
N ALA A 52 0.54 0.83 -8.41
CA ALA A 52 0.06 -0.45 -7.93
C ALA A 52 0.87 -0.98 -6.75
N PHE A 53 0.24 -1.79 -5.92
CA PHE A 53 0.91 -2.79 -5.10
C PHE A 53 0.54 -4.17 -5.63
N ASP A 54 1.56 -4.98 -5.90
CA ASP A 54 1.45 -6.36 -6.36
C ASP A 54 2.03 -7.29 -5.30
N ILE A 55 1.36 -8.42 -5.07
CA ILE A 55 1.86 -9.50 -4.21
C ILE A 55 1.88 -10.77 -5.04
N PHE A 56 3.03 -11.42 -5.13
CA PHE A 56 3.20 -12.73 -5.76
C PHE A 56 3.59 -13.75 -4.70
N ARG A 57 2.88 -14.88 -4.67
CA ARG A 57 3.29 -16.05 -3.90
C ARG A 57 3.88 -17.10 -4.83
N PHE A 58 5.00 -17.67 -4.42
CA PHE A 58 5.70 -18.73 -5.13
C PHE A 58 5.43 -20.09 -4.48
N ASP A 59 5.37 -21.13 -5.31
CA ASP A 59 5.30 -22.51 -4.85
C ASP A 59 6.70 -23.08 -4.54
N GLU A 60 6.75 -24.33 -4.10
CA GLU A 60 8.00 -25.05 -3.78
C GLU A 60 8.97 -25.23 -4.97
N ASN A 61 8.49 -25.05 -6.20
CA ASN A 61 9.29 -25.12 -7.43
C ASN A 61 9.73 -23.74 -7.92
N GLY A 62 9.41 -22.66 -7.18
CA GLY A 62 9.71 -21.28 -7.57
C GLY A 62 8.80 -20.74 -8.67
N LEU A 63 7.60 -21.33 -8.87
CA LEU A 63 6.63 -20.84 -9.83
C LEU A 63 5.59 -19.97 -9.12
N ILE A 64 5.09 -18.94 -9.82
CA ILE A 64 4.02 -18.07 -9.32
C ILE A 64 2.73 -18.91 -9.18
N ALA A 65 2.24 -19.03 -7.96
CA ALA A 65 1.04 -19.76 -7.60
C ALA A 65 -0.18 -18.84 -7.39
N GLU A 66 0.03 -17.63 -6.86
CA GLU A 66 -1.03 -16.64 -6.60
C GLU A 66 -0.52 -15.23 -6.84
N HIS A 67 -1.45 -14.34 -7.18
CA HIS A 67 -1.21 -12.92 -7.38
C HIS A 67 -2.39 -12.12 -6.83
N TRP A 68 -2.09 -11.08 -6.07
CA TRP A 68 -3.04 -10.06 -5.60
C TRP A 68 -2.49 -8.69 -5.98
N ASP A 69 -3.36 -7.81 -6.41
CA ASP A 69 -3.00 -6.44 -6.74
C ASP A 69 -4.09 -5.43 -6.36
N ASN A 70 -3.70 -4.20 -6.20
CA ASN A 70 -4.57 -3.03 -6.18
C ASN A 70 -3.88 -1.89 -6.91
N LEU A 71 -4.67 -1.09 -7.64
CA LEU A 71 -4.16 -0.02 -8.50
C LEU A 71 -4.98 1.25 -8.33
N ALA A 72 -4.27 2.38 -8.32
CA ALA A 72 -4.88 3.71 -8.39
C ALA A 72 -4.26 4.52 -9.51
N ALA A 73 -5.03 5.45 -10.10
CA ALA A 73 -4.46 6.39 -11.06
C ALA A 73 -3.34 7.20 -10.40
N LYS A 74 -2.20 7.33 -11.10
CA LYS A 74 -1.13 8.22 -10.66
C LYS A 74 -1.64 9.67 -10.71
N ALA A 75 -1.51 10.38 -9.61
CA ALA A 75 -2.01 11.72 -9.44
C ALA A 75 -0.88 12.73 -9.25
N ASP A 76 -1.24 14.01 -9.26
CA ASP A 76 -0.36 15.10 -8.88
C ASP A 76 0.12 14.94 -7.42
N PRO A 77 1.24 15.59 -7.04
CA PRO A 77 1.74 15.55 -5.67
C PRO A 77 0.69 15.99 -4.66
N ASN A 78 0.73 15.41 -3.47
CA ASN A 78 -0.14 15.75 -2.36
C ASN A 78 0.13 17.18 -1.81
N PRO A 79 -0.65 17.68 -0.83
CA PRO A 79 -0.47 19.02 -0.28
C PRO A 79 0.92 19.30 0.32
N SER A 80 1.70 18.29 0.65
CA SER A 80 3.10 18.40 1.10
C SER A 80 4.13 18.31 -0.03
N GLY A 81 3.68 18.20 -1.29
CA GLY A 81 4.54 18.05 -2.47
C GLY A 81 5.12 16.66 -2.67
N ARG A 82 4.55 15.63 -2.02
CA ARG A 82 4.96 14.23 -2.16
C ARG A 82 4.21 13.54 -3.29
N THR A 83 4.90 12.69 -4.06
CA THR A 83 4.24 11.79 -5.00
C THR A 83 3.98 10.43 -4.35
N GLN A 84 3.12 9.62 -4.98
CA GLN A 84 2.78 8.27 -4.52
C GLN A 84 3.97 7.30 -4.51
N ILE A 85 5.11 7.65 -5.13
CA ILE A 85 6.26 6.77 -5.34
C ILE A 85 7.59 7.33 -4.82
N ASP A 86 7.59 8.54 -4.24
CA ASP A 86 8.80 9.18 -3.72
C ASP A 86 9.46 8.39 -2.58
N ASN A 87 10.68 8.82 -2.23
CA ASN A 87 11.45 8.35 -1.09
C ASN A 87 11.73 6.85 -1.12
N TYR A 88 12.31 6.36 -2.23
CA TYR A 88 12.87 5.02 -2.21
C TYR A 88 13.93 4.91 -1.11
N ALA A 89 13.73 3.95 -0.21
CA ALA A 89 14.69 3.62 0.83
C ALA A 89 15.12 2.16 0.69
N GLU A 90 16.40 1.90 0.85
CA GLU A 90 16.88 0.53 1.05
C GLU A 90 16.29 -0.04 2.33
N VAL A 91 15.93 -1.31 2.31
CA VAL A 91 15.46 -2.03 3.51
C VAL A 91 16.51 -1.97 4.60
N LYS A 92 16.09 -1.59 5.79
CA LYS A 92 16.91 -1.55 7.01
C LYS A 92 16.31 -2.46 8.07
N ASP A 93 17.04 -2.63 9.16
CA ASP A 93 16.52 -3.31 10.36
C ASP A 93 15.97 -4.73 10.06
N LEU A 94 16.65 -5.51 9.20
CA LEU A 94 16.24 -6.88 8.86
C LEU A 94 16.07 -7.77 10.10
N ASP A 95 16.83 -7.53 11.14
CA ASP A 95 16.74 -8.21 12.44
C ASP A 95 15.50 -7.81 13.25
N LYS A 96 14.79 -6.74 12.84
CA LYS A 96 13.58 -6.23 13.49
C LYS A 96 12.30 -6.50 12.69
N THR A 97 12.35 -7.28 11.61
CA THR A 97 11.20 -7.54 10.73
C THR A 97 9.93 -7.88 11.50
N GLU A 98 9.98 -8.83 12.42
CA GLU A 98 8.81 -9.23 13.21
C GLU A 98 8.35 -8.13 14.19
N ALA A 99 9.27 -7.41 14.81
CA ALA A 99 8.92 -6.30 15.69
C ALA A 99 8.22 -5.18 14.92
N ASN A 100 8.70 -4.84 13.71
CA ASN A 100 8.10 -3.84 12.85
C ASN A 100 6.73 -4.29 12.30
N ARG A 101 6.59 -5.57 11.94
CA ARG A 101 5.29 -6.18 11.58
C ARG A 101 4.27 -6.01 12.70
N GLU A 102 4.65 -6.29 13.95
CA GLU A 102 3.75 -6.15 15.09
C GLU A 102 3.38 -4.69 15.39
N VAL A 103 4.27 -3.72 15.16
CA VAL A 103 3.92 -2.29 15.25
C VAL A 103 2.77 -1.96 14.30
N VAL A 104 2.86 -2.38 13.02
CA VAL A 104 1.81 -2.10 12.02
C VAL A 104 0.54 -2.87 12.31
N LYS A 105 0.61 -4.16 12.70
CA LYS A 105 -0.59 -4.93 13.10
C LYS A 105 -1.33 -4.29 14.26
N ASN A 106 -0.61 -3.83 15.27
CA ASN A 106 -1.21 -3.14 16.41
C ASN A 106 -1.81 -1.79 15.98
N PHE A 107 -1.15 -1.03 15.11
CA PHE A 107 -1.65 0.22 14.56
C PHE A 107 -2.95 -0.01 13.76
N LEU A 108 -2.97 -1.02 12.89
CA LEU A 108 -4.17 -1.38 12.13
C LEU A 108 -5.34 -1.70 13.08
N HIS A 109 -5.12 -2.55 14.09
CA HIS A 109 -6.13 -2.91 15.06
C HIS A 109 -6.61 -1.72 15.90
N ASP A 110 -5.68 -1.00 16.51
CA ASP A 110 -6.01 0.05 17.49
C ASP A 110 -6.58 1.30 16.80
N VAL A 111 -5.96 1.71 15.67
CA VAL A 111 -6.25 3.00 15.02
C VAL A 111 -7.13 2.83 13.79
N MET A 112 -6.69 2.05 12.78
CA MET A 112 -7.42 1.96 11.52
C MET A 112 -8.78 1.25 11.67
N MET A 113 -8.84 0.19 12.47
CA MET A 113 -10.10 -0.49 12.83
C MET A 113 -10.85 0.18 14.01
N GLY A 114 -10.30 1.25 14.58
CA GLY A 114 -10.95 2.08 15.61
C GLY A 114 -11.16 1.40 16.96
N LYS A 115 -10.35 0.39 17.34
CA LYS A 115 -10.49 -0.33 18.61
C LYS A 115 -9.93 0.42 19.81
N ALA A 116 -8.92 1.28 19.60
CA ALA A 116 -8.28 2.11 20.62
C ALA A 116 -7.68 3.39 20.00
N PRO A 117 -8.49 4.27 19.37
CA PRO A 117 -8.01 5.41 18.60
C PRO A 117 -7.24 6.43 19.46
N GLU A 118 -7.44 6.45 20.76
CA GLU A 118 -6.69 7.29 21.71
C GLU A 118 -5.18 6.95 21.73
N LYS A 119 -4.78 5.77 21.28
CA LYS A 119 -3.37 5.37 21.19
C LYS A 119 -2.65 5.96 19.96
N THR A 120 -3.37 6.59 19.03
CA THR A 120 -2.80 7.13 17.78
C THR A 120 -1.49 7.89 17.98
N PRO A 121 -1.37 8.87 18.91
CA PRO A 121 -0.11 9.61 19.08
C PRO A 121 1.08 8.72 19.47
N GLY A 122 0.82 7.59 20.11
CA GLY A 122 1.84 6.64 20.53
C GLY A 122 2.54 5.89 19.38
N TYR A 123 1.92 5.84 18.22
CA TYR A 123 2.48 5.18 17.03
C TYR A 123 3.42 6.07 16.22
N PHE A 124 3.49 7.36 16.48
CA PHE A 124 4.26 8.33 15.71
C PHE A 124 5.31 9.05 16.58
N ASP A 125 6.41 9.49 15.99
CA ASP A 125 7.41 10.30 16.69
C ASP A 125 6.95 11.78 16.73
N ASN A 126 6.38 12.19 17.86
CA ASN A 126 5.85 13.55 18.05
C ASN A 126 4.88 13.99 16.94
N GLY A 127 4.06 13.06 16.45
CA GLY A 127 3.09 13.31 15.40
C GLY A 127 3.66 13.45 13.98
N ARG A 128 4.95 13.20 13.81
CA ARG A 128 5.63 13.33 12.51
C ARG A 128 5.60 12.01 11.76
N TYR A 129 5.19 12.04 10.51
CA TYR A 129 5.43 11.00 9.51
C TYR A 129 5.27 11.58 8.10
N ILE A 130 5.91 10.93 7.12
CA ILE A 130 5.83 11.31 5.72
C ILE A 130 4.61 10.60 5.11
N GLN A 131 3.81 11.34 4.36
CA GLN A 131 2.59 10.83 3.74
C GLN A 131 2.67 10.91 2.22
N HIS A 132 2.31 9.81 1.53
CA HIS A 132 2.28 9.73 0.07
C HIS A 132 0.87 9.55 -0.51
N ASN A 133 -0.17 9.47 0.34
CA ASN A 133 -1.55 9.55 -0.13
C ASN A 133 -1.79 10.88 -0.82
N THR A 134 -2.48 10.85 -1.96
CA THR A 134 -2.66 12.01 -2.85
C THR A 134 -3.48 13.15 -2.25
N GLY A 135 -4.31 12.86 -1.25
CA GLY A 135 -5.20 13.83 -0.59
C GLY A 135 -4.74 14.27 0.80
N ILE A 136 -3.63 13.72 1.34
CA ILE A 136 -3.27 13.90 2.74
C ILE A 136 -1.87 14.54 2.84
N ALA A 137 -1.73 15.58 3.66
CA ALA A 137 -0.44 16.20 3.97
C ALA A 137 0.34 15.37 5.02
N ASP A 138 1.65 15.66 5.14
CA ASP A 138 2.54 15.04 6.13
C ASP A 138 2.04 15.26 7.58
N GLY A 139 2.32 14.29 8.44
CA GLY A 139 2.09 14.35 9.88
C GLY A 139 0.64 14.11 10.32
N LEU A 140 0.45 13.97 11.63
CA LEU A 140 -0.88 13.75 12.21
C LEU A 140 -1.83 14.94 12.00
N ASP A 141 -1.31 16.17 11.90
CA ASP A 141 -2.12 17.35 11.60
C ASP A 141 -2.70 17.26 10.18
N GLY A 142 -1.89 16.82 9.21
CA GLY A 142 -2.34 16.59 7.83
C GLY A 142 -3.40 15.48 7.75
N LEU A 143 -3.18 14.37 8.43
CA LEU A 143 -4.14 13.27 8.53
C LEU A 143 -5.45 13.74 9.19
N GLY A 144 -5.37 14.46 10.31
CA GLY A 144 -6.53 14.97 11.02
C GLY A 144 -7.37 15.92 10.15
N ALA A 145 -6.72 16.82 9.43
CA ALA A 145 -7.40 17.76 8.51
C ALA A 145 -8.11 17.02 7.37
N ALA A 146 -7.47 15.98 6.79
CA ALA A 146 -8.08 15.17 5.73
C ALA A 146 -9.29 14.38 6.24
N LEU A 147 -9.18 13.73 7.40
CA LEU A 147 -10.30 12.99 8.00
C LEU A 147 -11.46 13.90 8.38
N GLU A 148 -11.18 15.10 8.88
CA GLU A 148 -12.21 16.13 9.16
C GLU A 148 -12.93 16.56 7.87
N ALA A 149 -12.17 16.78 6.78
CA ALA A 149 -12.74 17.15 5.49
C ALA A 149 -13.65 16.05 4.91
N LEU A 150 -13.23 14.79 4.99
CA LEU A 150 -14.06 13.63 4.61
C LEU A 150 -15.32 13.54 5.47
N GLY A 151 -15.19 13.71 6.79
CA GLY A 151 -16.32 13.67 7.73
C GLY A 151 -17.36 14.76 7.43
N LYS A 152 -16.94 15.97 7.06
CA LYS A 152 -17.84 17.07 6.64
C LYS A 152 -18.63 16.73 5.36
N GLN A 153 -18.09 15.85 4.51
CA GLN A 153 -18.76 15.36 3.30
C GLN A 153 -19.60 14.09 3.57
N GLY A 154 -19.65 13.60 4.82
CA GLY A 154 -20.31 12.36 5.18
C GLY A 154 -19.57 11.10 4.70
N ILE A 155 -18.32 11.23 4.29
CA ILE A 155 -17.48 10.11 3.83
C ILE A 155 -16.79 9.51 5.04
N GLN A 156 -17.00 8.21 5.24
CA GLN A 156 -16.31 7.42 6.24
C GLN A 156 -15.34 6.45 5.57
N MET A 157 -14.16 6.30 6.15
CA MET A 157 -13.18 5.28 5.80
C MET A 157 -13.19 4.24 6.91
N ILE A 158 -13.53 3.01 6.58
CA ILE A 158 -13.70 1.91 7.53
C ILE A 158 -12.80 0.76 7.11
N TYR A 159 -12.02 0.24 8.06
CA TYR A 159 -11.24 -0.99 7.94
C TYR A 159 -11.95 -2.07 8.74
N ASP A 160 -12.40 -3.13 8.07
CA ASP A 160 -13.16 -4.24 8.69
C ASP A 160 -12.29 -5.47 8.94
N THR A 161 -11.48 -5.87 7.94
CA THR A 161 -10.68 -7.10 7.99
C THR A 161 -9.27 -6.83 7.47
N VAL A 162 -8.26 -7.32 8.18
CA VAL A 162 -6.87 -7.37 7.72
C VAL A 162 -6.59 -8.78 7.21
N HIS A 163 -6.27 -8.92 5.92
CA HIS A 163 -6.05 -10.20 5.26
C HIS A 163 -4.60 -10.64 5.32
N GLN A 164 -3.66 -9.71 5.05
CA GLN A 164 -2.23 -10.01 5.02
C GLN A 164 -1.45 -8.83 5.64
N VAL A 165 -0.36 -9.15 6.33
CA VAL A 165 0.66 -8.19 6.76
C VAL A 165 2.01 -8.78 6.43
N LEU A 166 2.64 -8.27 5.38
CA LEU A 166 3.92 -8.72 4.85
C LEU A 166 5.01 -7.75 5.28
N ALA A 167 6.19 -8.25 5.64
CA ALA A 167 7.26 -7.38 6.13
C ALA A 167 8.64 -7.88 5.73
N GLN A 168 9.51 -6.92 5.40
CA GLN A 168 10.94 -7.12 5.32
C GLN A 168 11.65 -5.92 5.95
N GLY A 169 12.40 -6.17 7.03
CA GLY A 169 13.09 -5.11 7.77
C GLY A 169 12.11 -4.06 8.30
N ASP A 170 12.32 -2.82 7.90
CA ASP A 170 11.52 -1.66 8.28
C ASP A 170 10.31 -1.40 7.36
N MET A 171 10.11 -2.20 6.30
CA MET A 171 9.01 -2.04 5.34
C MET A 171 7.93 -3.09 5.58
N VAL A 172 6.68 -2.63 5.74
CA VAL A 172 5.52 -3.49 6.08
C VAL A 172 4.34 -3.13 5.20
N LEU A 173 3.87 -4.07 4.37
CA LEU A 173 2.66 -3.94 3.55
C LEU A 173 1.49 -4.62 4.24
N ALA A 174 0.40 -3.89 4.42
CA ALA A 174 -0.87 -4.46 4.86
C ALA A 174 -1.88 -4.49 3.71
N VAL A 175 -2.64 -5.59 3.65
CA VAL A 175 -3.80 -5.74 2.77
C VAL A 175 -5.03 -5.86 3.63
N SER A 176 -5.94 -4.93 3.48
CA SER A 176 -7.17 -4.87 4.27
C SER A 176 -8.39 -4.67 3.37
N GLU A 177 -9.57 -4.98 3.90
CA GLU A 177 -10.84 -4.64 3.27
C GLU A 177 -11.72 -3.85 4.23
N GLY A 178 -12.65 -3.12 3.66
CA GLY A 178 -13.64 -2.35 4.38
C GLY A 178 -14.50 -1.51 3.44
N THR A 179 -14.81 -0.27 3.82
CA THR A 179 -15.59 0.63 2.97
C THR A 179 -15.00 2.05 2.96
N PHE A 180 -15.11 2.71 1.81
CA PHE A 180 -14.86 4.13 1.66
C PHE A 180 -16.13 4.82 1.13
N GLY A 181 -16.71 5.73 1.92
CA GLY A 181 -17.99 6.35 1.56
C GLY A 181 -19.14 5.35 1.37
N GLY A 182 -19.08 4.20 2.06
CA GLY A 182 -20.04 3.10 1.95
C GLY A 182 -19.82 2.15 0.77
N ALA A 183 -18.86 2.42 -0.12
CA ALA A 183 -18.47 1.50 -1.18
C ALA A 183 -17.45 0.47 -0.68
N PRO A 184 -17.60 -0.84 -0.99
CA PRO A 184 -16.58 -1.85 -0.68
C PRO A 184 -15.22 -1.45 -1.27
N THR A 185 -14.18 -1.52 -0.45
CA THR A 185 -12.84 -1.03 -0.78
C THR A 185 -11.78 -1.98 -0.28
N SER A 186 -10.79 -2.28 -1.13
CA SER A 186 -9.51 -2.88 -0.73
C SER A 186 -8.52 -1.77 -0.41
N TYR A 187 -7.80 -1.91 0.68
CA TYR A 187 -6.74 -1.00 1.11
C TYR A 187 -5.41 -1.74 1.02
N TYR A 188 -4.46 -1.18 0.30
CA TYR A 188 -3.08 -1.64 0.25
C TYR A 188 -2.21 -0.53 0.79
N ASP A 189 -1.73 -0.71 2.02
CA ASP A 189 -1.00 0.28 2.79
C ASP A 189 0.43 -0.19 3.04
N LEU A 190 1.41 0.52 2.52
CA LEU A 190 2.82 0.27 2.79
C LEU A 190 3.30 1.26 3.87
N TRP A 191 3.87 0.72 4.92
CA TRP A 191 4.39 1.48 6.04
C TRP A 191 5.90 1.30 6.17
N ARG A 192 6.63 2.38 6.46
CA ARG A 192 8.00 2.29 6.95
C ARG A 192 8.01 2.55 8.45
N VAL A 193 8.68 1.66 9.18
CA VAL A 193 8.80 1.73 10.64
C VAL A 193 10.22 2.13 11.01
N GLU A 194 10.37 3.15 11.83
CA GLU A 194 11.65 3.64 12.33
C GLU A 194 11.62 3.77 13.85
N ASN A 195 12.56 3.14 14.54
CA ASN A 195 12.61 3.15 16.02
C ASN A 195 11.29 2.72 16.70
N GLY A 196 10.58 1.74 16.10
CA GLY A 196 9.30 1.24 16.61
C GLY A 196 8.14 2.22 16.43
N LYS A 197 8.25 3.20 15.51
CA LYS A 197 7.22 4.19 15.17
C LYS A 197 6.97 4.18 13.67
N ILE A 198 5.74 4.51 13.27
CA ILE A 198 5.39 4.73 11.87
C ILE A 198 6.03 6.04 11.42
N ALA A 199 6.91 5.96 10.43
CA ALA A 199 7.68 7.08 9.91
C ALA A 199 7.23 7.53 8.52
N GLU A 200 6.59 6.64 7.75
CA GLU A 200 6.22 6.92 6.37
C GLU A 200 5.10 5.98 5.90
N HIS A 201 4.26 6.45 4.96
CA HIS A 201 3.09 5.72 4.47
C HIS A 201 2.85 5.98 2.99
N TRP A 202 2.61 4.91 2.23
CA TRP A 202 2.13 4.90 0.83
C TRP A 202 0.89 4.02 0.74
N ASP A 203 -0.04 4.35 -0.14
CA ASP A 203 -1.28 3.60 -0.36
C ASP A 203 -1.79 3.61 -1.81
N VAL A 204 -2.68 2.66 -2.10
CA VAL A 204 -3.54 2.61 -3.29
C VAL A 204 -4.88 1.97 -2.94
#